data_d2f9f02558ad9cf234454176bd7a354c
#
_entry.id   d2f9f02558ad9cf234454176bd7a354c
#
_cell.length_a   1.000
_cell.length_b   1.000
_cell.length_c   1.000
_cell.angle_alpha   90.00
_cell.angle_beta   90.00
_cell.angle_gamma   90.00
#
_symmetry.space_group_name_H-M   'P 1'
#
loop_
_entity.id
_entity.type
_entity.pdbx_description
1 polymer ?
#
loop_
_entity_poly.entity_id
_entity_poly.type
_entity_poly.pdbx_seq_one_letter_code
_entity_poly.pdbx_strand_id
1 'polypeptide(L)'
;MQGIKRYLQFVKPYRWLIAVTIVIGLVKFGIPLIMPWLLKYIIDDVIQGGGSLQDKTSQLVTAVGIAFFIFAVVRPPIEYYRQYFAQRIANTILYDLRKHIFGHLQKLSLRYYSNTKTGEIISRVIHDVEQTKDFVITGLMNVWLDTATIAIAIIVMFSMNIKLTFVALLILPIYVVAVKYFFGRLRKLTKERSQALATMQGYLHERIQGMQVTRSFALEEYEAKQFEKRNNEFLTKALAHTSWTARTFSAVNTLTDLGPLLVIGFAAYEVVQGQLTLGTMVAFVGYMDSLYSPLRRLVNSSTTLTQSFASMDRVFELLDEKYDIVNVPSAVQTKKLNGEVIFDNVSFRYNSDEKEVLHNLSLTMLPGEKVALVGASGGGKSSLASLIPRFYDVSSGAVYIDGIDVRKYDMRNLRSHIGIVLQDNLLFSDTIGANILYGNPKATEAEVIAAAKAAQIHDFIIELPDGYNTVVGERGVKLSGGQRQRVAIARVFLKNPSLLILDEATSALDLENERYIQQALQTLAADRTTIIIAHRLATITHVDTIIYIEDGEIKETGSHEELMKKRGFYYNLYQLQHITETAPLA
;
A
#
# COMPACT_ATOMS: atom_id res chain seq x y z
N MET A 1 -11.69 -3.64 -17.08
CA MET A 1 -11.09 -4.65 -17.97
C MET A 1 -9.61 -4.39 -18.31
N GLN A 2 -9.14 -3.14 -18.34
CA GLN A 2 -7.70 -2.85 -18.55
C GLN A 2 -6.83 -3.35 -17.41
N GLY A 3 -7.25 -3.22 -16.15
CA GLY A 3 -6.52 -3.71 -14.98
C GLY A 3 -6.25 -5.21 -15.03
N ILE A 4 -7.24 -6.02 -15.45
CA ILE A 4 -7.09 -7.47 -15.56
C ILE A 4 -6.01 -7.84 -16.60
N LYS A 5 -6.03 -7.20 -17.78
CA LYS A 5 -5.01 -7.47 -18.83
C LYS A 5 -3.60 -7.19 -18.35
N ARG A 6 -3.41 -6.10 -17.60
CA ARG A 6 -2.12 -5.72 -17.02
C ARG A 6 -1.70 -6.69 -15.91
N TYR A 7 -2.64 -7.08 -15.04
CA TYR A 7 -2.36 -8.07 -14.00
C TYR A 7 -1.91 -9.40 -14.60
N LEU A 8 -2.51 -9.83 -15.71
CA LEU A 8 -2.10 -11.04 -16.42
C LEU A 8 -0.65 -11.00 -16.93
N GLN A 9 -0.04 -9.82 -17.10
CA GLN A 9 1.38 -9.71 -17.42
C GLN A 9 2.26 -10.20 -16.25
N PHE A 10 1.86 -9.93 -15.00
CA PHE A 10 2.53 -10.46 -13.80
C PHE A 10 2.28 -11.95 -13.61
N VAL A 11 1.17 -12.46 -14.12
CA VAL A 11 0.83 -13.90 -14.10
C VAL A 11 1.60 -14.69 -15.17
N LYS A 12 1.88 -14.08 -16.32
CA LYS A 12 2.47 -14.74 -17.50
C LYS A 12 3.75 -15.54 -17.22
N PRO A 13 4.72 -15.10 -16.39
CA PRO A 13 5.91 -15.89 -16.07
C PRO A 13 5.58 -17.23 -15.41
N TYR A 14 4.46 -17.33 -14.70
CA TYR A 14 4.05 -18.50 -13.92
C TYR A 14 3.09 -19.44 -14.66
N ARG A 15 2.81 -19.20 -15.95
CA ARG A 15 1.81 -19.94 -16.75
C ARG A 15 1.97 -21.47 -16.72
N TRP A 16 3.21 -21.96 -16.77
CA TRP A 16 3.48 -23.40 -16.71
C TRP A 16 3.17 -24.00 -15.35
N LEU A 17 3.54 -23.30 -14.27
CA LEU A 17 3.24 -23.75 -12.91
C LEU A 17 1.73 -23.71 -12.64
N ILE A 18 1.01 -22.74 -13.22
CA ILE A 18 -0.46 -22.67 -13.18
C ILE A 18 -1.05 -23.86 -13.92
N ALA A 19 -0.56 -24.17 -15.13
CA ALA A 19 -1.03 -25.33 -15.90
C ALA A 19 -0.82 -26.65 -15.13
N VAL A 20 0.36 -26.86 -14.54
CA VAL A 20 0.65 -28.02 -13.68
C VAL A 20 -0.31 -28.06 -12.48
N THR A 21 -0.55 -26.92 -11.83
CA THR A 21 -1.46 -26.83 -10.68
C THR A 21 -2.91 -27.16 -11.06
N ILE A 22 -3.35 -26.76 -12.27
CA ILE A 22 -4.67 -27.10 -12.82
C ILE A 22 -4.75 -28.61 -13.08
N VAL A 23 -3.74 -29.22 -13.71
CA VAL A 23 -3.71 -30.67 -13.96
C VAL A 23 -3.77 -31.46 -12.65
N ILE A 24 -2.94 -31.09 -11.65
CA ILE A 24 -3.01 -31.69 -10.31
C ILE A 24 -4.40 -31.49 -9.69
N GLY A 25 -5.01 -30.31 -9.92
CA GLY A 25 -6.37 -30.00 -9.47
C GLY A 25 -7.42 -30.89 -10.12
N LEU A 26 -7.36 -31.16 -11.43
CA LEU A 26 -8.25 -32.05 -12.13
C LEU A 26 -8.19 -33.48 -11.55
N VAL A 27 -6.97 -33.99 -11.29
CA VAL A 27 -6.79 -35.29 -10.62
C VAL A 27 -7.40 -35.28 -9.21
N LYS A 28 -7.13 -34.22 -8.41
CA LYS A 28 -7.70 -34.05 -7.05
C LYS A 28 -9.23 -34.13 -7.07
N PHE A 29 -9.86 -33.39 -7.98
CA PHE A 29 -11.33 -33.32 -8.07
C PHE A 29 -11.95 -34.55 -8.79
N GLY A 30 -11.16 -35.27 -9.57
CA GLY A 30 -11.56 -36.54 -10.18
C GLY A 30 -11.64 -37.72 -9.20
N ILE A 31 -10.74 -37.77 -8.20
CA ILE A 31 -10.70 -38.84 -7.21
C ILE A 31 -12.04 -39.03 -6.48
N PRO A 32 -12.71 -37.99 -5.94
CA PRO A 32 -14.01 -38.13 -5.29
C PRO A 32 -15.12 -38.70 -6.20
N LEU A 33 -15.02 -38.49 -7.52
CA LEU A 33 -15.99 -39.01 -8.48
C LEU A 33 -15.94 -40.55 -8.61
N ILE A 34 -14.87 -41.17 -8.13
CA ILE A 34 -14.73 -42.64 -8.09
C ILE A 34 -15.66 -43.23 -7.02
N MET A 35 -15.95 -42.50 -5.94
CA MET A 35 -16.71 -43.06 -4.81
C MET A 35 -18.15 -43.46 -5.15
N PRO A 36 -18.95 -42.64 -5.86
CA PRO A 36 -20.28 -43.08 -6.28
C PRO A 36 -20.23 -44.28 -7.23
N TRP A 37 -19.26 -44.34 -8.14
CA TRP A 37 -19.10 -45.49 -9.04
C TRP A 37 -18.71 -46.76 -8.26
N LEU A 38 -17.85 -46.67 -7.28
CA LEU A 38 -17.47 -47.79 -6.40
C LEU A 38 -18.67 -48.30 -5.63
N LEU A 39 -19.53 -47.41 -5.10
CA LEU A 39 -20.77 -47.83 -4.42
C LEU A 39 -21.71 -48.58 -5.35
N LYS A 40 -21.85 -48.12 -6.60
CA LYS A 40 -22.61 -48.86 -7.61
C LYS A 40 -22.05 -50.26 -7.83
N TYR A 41 -20.74 -50.38 -8.07
CA TYR A 41 -20.06 -51.67 -8.26
C TYR A 41 -20.28 -52.61 -7.08
N ILE A 42 -20.11 -52.13 -5.85
CA ILE A 42 -20.30 -52.94 -4.64
C ILE A 42 -21.75 -53.45 -4.55
N ILE A 43 -22.74 -52.61 -4.82
CA ILE A 43 -24.14 -52.97 -4.66
C ILE A 43 -24.60 -53.93 -5.80
N ASP A 44 -24.35 -53.54 -7.06
CA ASP A 44 -24.91 -54.25 -8.21
C ASP A 44 -24.11 -55.52 -8.52
N ASP A 45 -22.77 -55.44 -8.54
CA ASP A 45 -21.92 -56.53 -9.02
C ASP A 45 -21.48 -57.46 -7.88
N VAL A 46 -21.15 -56.92 -6.68
CA VAL A 46 -20.67 -57.76 -5.57
C VAL A 46 -21.80 -58.28 -4.70
N ILE A 47 -22.75 -57.42 -4.25
CA ILE A 47 -23.81 -57.84 -3.33
C ILE A 47 -24.91 -58.59 -4.08
N GLN A 48 -25.43 -58.00 -5.19
CA GLN A 48 -26.53 -58.57 -5.97
C GLN A 48 -26.07 -59.57 -7.05
N GLY A 49 -24.78 -59.52 -7.43
CA GLY A 49 -24.19 -60.42 -8.43
C GLY A 49 -24.21 -61.90 -7.99
N GLY A 50 -24.12 -62.81 -8.97
CA GLY A 50 -23.94 -64.22 -8.72
C GLY A 50 -22.53 -64.56 -8.24
N GLY A 51 -22.35 -65.63 -7.46
CA GLY A 51 -21.01 -66.06 -7.01
C GLY A 51 -21.00 -66.65 -5.61
N SER A 52 -19.91 -67.35 -5.27
CA SER A 52 -19.71 -67.87 -3.92
C SER A 52 -19.45 -66.73 -2.88
N LEU A 53 -19.74 -67.01 -1.61
CA LEU A 53 -19.47 -66.05 -0.52
C LEU A 53 -17.99 -65.64 -0.49
N GLN A 54 -17.08 -66.56 -0.80
CA GLN A 54 -15.65 -66.34 -0.83
C GLN A 54 -15.23 -65.38 -1.97
N ASP A 55 -15.82 -65.54 -3.18
CA ASP A 55 -15.55 -64.64 -4.32
C ASP A 55 -16.05 -63.23 -4.04
N LYS A 56 -17.27 -63.08 -3.49
CA LYS A 56 -17.86 -61.80 -3.13
C LYS A 56 -17.02 -61.08 -2.07
N THR A 57 -16.57 -61.79 -1.06
CA THR A 57 -15.72 -61.23 0.00
C THR A 57 -14.38 -60.80 -0.57
N SER A 58 -13.75 -61.58 -1.44
CA SER A 58 -12.50 -61.23 -2.12
C SER A 58 -12.64 -59.96 -2.98
N GLN A 59 -13.70 -59.88 -3.79
CA GLN A 59 -14.01 -58.71 -4.63
C GLN A 59 -14.25 -57.46 -3.78
N LEU A 60 -15.01 -57.57 -2.68
CA LEU A 60 -15.25 -56.45 -1.74
C LEU A 60 -13.98 -55.97 -1.10
N VAL A 61 -13.15 -56.85 -0.53
CA VAL A 61 -11.88 -56.51 0.11
C VAL A 61 -10.94 -55.86 -0.90
N THR A 62 -10.87 -56.38 -2.12
CA THR A 62 -10.02 -55.79 -3.17
C THR A 62 -10.51 -54.40 -3.57
N ALA A 63 -11.81 -54.22 -3.82
CA ALA A 63 -12.36 -52.94 -4.22
C ALA A 63 -12.22 -51.86 -3.12
N VAL A 64 -12.52 -52.21 -1.87
CA VAL A 64 -12.37 -51.31 -0.72
C VAL A 64 -10.88 -51.05 -0.44
N GLY A 65 -9.99 -52.05 -0.57
CA GLY A 65 -8.55 -51.91 -0.41
C GLY A 65 -7.93 -50.93 -1.42
N ILE A 66 -8.32 -51.06 -2.70
CA ILE A 66 -7.88 -50.11 -3.76
C ILE A 66 -8.39 -48.70 -3.44
N ALA A 67 -9.67 -48.55 -3.10
CA ALA A 67 -10.23 -47.25 -2.75
C ALA A 67 -9.52 -46.66 -1.53
N PHE A 68 -9.31 -47.47 -0.49
CA PHE A 68 -8.56 -47.01 0.69
C PHE A 68 -7.16 -46.53 0.32
N PHE A 69 -6.44 -47.27 -0.50
CA PHE A 69 -5.10 -46.86 -0.97
C PHE A 69 -5.16 -45.53 -1.74
N ILE A 70 -6.11 -45.35 -2.65
CA ILE A 70 -6.29 -44.12 -3.42
C ILE A 70 -6.57 -42.93 -2.49
N PHE A 71 -7.51 -43.09 -1.54
CA PHE A 71 -7.93 -41.98 -0.66
C PHE A 71 -6.95 -41.71 0.45
N ALA A 72 -6.26 -42.70 1.03
CA ALA A 72 -5.35 -42.56 2.15
C ALA A 72 -3.92 -42.26 1.71
N VAL A 73 -3.45 -42.76 0.56
CA VAL A 73 -2.05 -42.64 0.13
C VAL A 73 -1.90 -41.70 -1.05
N VAL A 74 -2.74 -41.81 -2.09
CA VAL A 74 -2.57 -41.04 -3.34
C VAL A 74 -3.16 -39.63 -3.22
N ARG A 75 -4.34 -39.48 -2.63
CA ARG A 75 -5.06 -38.22 -2.54
C ARG A 75 -4.34 -37.16 -1.70
N PRO A 76 -3.80 -37.45 -0.49
CA PRO A 76 -3.20 -36.43 0.38
C PRO A 76 -2.01 -35.69 -0.26
N PRO A 77 -1.02 -36.35 -0.88
CA PRO A 77 0.07 -35.61 -1.54
C PRO A 77 -0.43 -34.77 -2.73
N ILE A 78 -1.40 -35.25 -3.50
CA ILE A 78 -2.00 -34.49 -4.61
C ILE A 78 -2.67 -33.22 -4.05
N GLU A 79 -3.43 -33.33 -2.95
CA GLU A 79 -4.07 -32.20 -2.30
C GLU A 79 -3.04 -31.21 -1.76
N TYR A 80 -1.99 -31.70 -1.10
CA TYR A 80 -0.88 -30.89 -0.58
C TYR A 80 -0.20 -30.09 -1.70
N TYR A 81 0.27 -30.76 -2.76
CA TYR A 81 1.00 -30.09 -3.83
C TYR A 81 0.13 -29.10 -4.59
N ARG A 82 -1.13 -29.44 -4.83
CA ARG A 82 -2.10 -28.51 -5.45
C ARG A 82 -2.26 -27.25 -4.62
N GLN A 83 -2.47 -27.38 -3.30
CA GLN A 83 -2.67 -26.25 -2.41
C GLN A 83 -1.39 -25.44 -2.28
N TYR A 84 -0.25 -26.11 -2.11
CA TYR A 84 1.06 -25.47 -2.00
C TYR A 84 1.41 -24.65 -3.25
N PHE A 85 1.28 -25.24 -4.45
CA PHE A 85 1.60 -24.53 -5.69
C PHE A 85 0.65 -23.36 -5.94
N ALA A 86 -0.64 -23.51 -5.67
CA ALA A 86 -1.59 -22.42 -5.81
C ALA A 86 -1.22 -21.23 -4.93
N GLN A 87 -0.90 -21.47 -3.65
CA GLN A 87 -0.48 -20.42 -2.71
C GLN A 87 0.89 -19.85 -3.06
N ARG A 88 1.84 -20.68 -3.45
CA ARG A 88 3.19 -20.25 -3.87
C ARG A 88 3.11 -19.30 -5.06
N ILE A 89 2.35 -19.65 -6.11
CA ILE A 89 2.17 -18.79 -7.28
C ILE A 89 1.57 -17.45 -6.87
N ALA A 90 0.47 -17.47 -6.13
CA ALA A 90 -0.21 -16.26 -5.69
C ALA A 90 0.71 -15.35 -4.88
N ASN A 91 1.41 -15.89 -3.88
CA ASN A 91 2.32 -15.10 -3.03
C ASN A 91 3.53 -14.56 -3.82
N THR A 92 4.04 -15.30 -4.81
CA THR A 92 5.16 -14.81 -5.64
C THR A 92 4.71 -13.66 -6.54
N ILE A 93 3.50 -13.74 -7.12
CA ILE A 93 2.91 -12.63 -7.90
C ILE A 93 2.72 -11.39 -7.01
N LEU A 94 2.24 -11.55 -5.77
CA LEU A 94 2.12 -10.45 -4.81
C LEU A 94 3.46 -9.79 -4.49
N TYR A 95 4.50 -10.62 -4.29
CA TYR A 95 5.86 -10.12 -4.06
C TYR A 95 6.34 -9.26 -5.24
N ASP A 96 6.20 -9.75 -6.47
CA ASP A 96 6.60 -9.02 -7.68
C ASP A 96 5.82 -7.72 -7.84
N LEU A 97 4.51 -7.75 -7.58
CA LEU A 97 3.65 -6.58 -7.68
C LEU A 97 4.02 -5.53 -6.62
N ARG A 98 4.23 -5.92 -5.35
CA ARG A 98 4.67 -5.00 -4.30
C ARG A 98 6.02 -4.37 -4.59
N LYS A 99 6.97 -5.17 -5.10
CA LYS A 99 8.29 -4.67 -5.53
C LYS A 99 8.15 -3.63 -6.65
N HIS A 100 7.28 -3.88 -7.62
CA HIS A 100 7.04 -2.96 -8.72
C HIS A 100 6.39 -1.66 -8.26
N ILE A 101 5.36 -1.76 -7.39
CA ILE A 101 4.67 -0.59 -6.81
C ILE A 101 5.66 0.23 -5.98
N PHE A 102 6.46 -0.38 -5.11
CA PHE A 102 7.43 0.35 -4.29
C PHE A 102 8.46 1.08 -5.15
N GLY A 103 8.96 0.43 -6.21
CA GLY A 103 9.85 1.08 -7.19
C GLY A 103 9.18 2.22 -7.95
N HIS A 104 7.87 2.15 -8.21
CA HIS A 104 7.08 3.22 -8.81
C HIS A 104 6.92 4.39 -7.84
N LEU A 105 6.52 4.12 -6.60
CA LEU A 105 6.37 5.14 -5.55
C LEU A 105 7.65 5.97 -5.36
N GLN A 106 8.82 5.34 -5.34
CA GLN A 106 10.09 6.07 -5.20
C GLN A 106 10.39 7.07 -6.33
N LYS A 107 9.68 6.99 -7.46
CA LYS A 107 9.86 7.87 -8.62
C LYS A 107 8.78 8.95 -8.72
N LEU A 108 7.72 8.87 -7.95
CA LEU A 108 6.67 9.88 -7.91
C LEU A 108 7.20 11.18 -7.27
N SER A 109 6.66 12.31 -7.73
CA SER A 109 7.01 13.64 -7.20
C SER A 109 6.45 13.87 -5.80
N LEU A 110 7.00 14.85 -5.07
CA LEU A 110 6.48 15.27 -3.78
C LEU A 110 5.04 15.79 -3.88
N ARG A 111 4.62 16.33 -5.04
CA ARG A 111 3.24 16.73 -5.32
C ARG A 111 2.24 15.59 -5.08
N TYR A 112 2.56 14.37 -5.51
CA TYR A 112 1.71 13.21 -5.26
C TYR A 112 1.54 12.95 -3.75
N TYR A 113 2.64 13.02 -2.98
CA TYR A 113 2.63 12.76 -1.53
C TYR A 113 1.95 13.86 -0.73
N SER A 114 1.99 15.13 -1.17
CA SER A 114 1.26 16.22 -0.53
C SER A 114 -0.25 16.15 -0.78
N ASN A 115 -0.67 15.63 -1.94
CA ASN A 115 -2.08 15.53 -2.33
C ASN A 115 -2.74 14.21 -1.90
N THR A 116 -1.97 13.19 -1.52
CA THR A 116 -2.49 11.85 -1.21
C THR A 116 -2.18 11.46 0.22
N LYS A 117 -3.20 10.99 0.96
CA LYS A 117 -3.01 10.55 2.35
C LYS A 117 -2.10 9.32 2.43
N THR A 118 -1.11 9.34 3.28
CA THR A 118 -0.15 8.23 3.48
C THR A 118 -0.86 6.89 3.79
N GLY A 119 -1.93 6.93 4.59
CA GLY A 119 -2.73 5.74 4.91
C GLY A 119 -3.40 5.12 3.69
N GLU A 120 -3.80 5.93 2.70
CA GLU A 120 -4.35 5.45 1.44
C GLU A 120 -3.29 4.73 0.61
N ILE A 121 -2.10 5.30 0.49
CA ILE A 121 -0.97 4.68 -0.21
C ILE A 121 -0.63 3.33 0.42
N ILE A 122 -0.51 3.27 1.75
CA ILE A 122 -0.23 2.03 2.49
C ILE A 122 -1.33 1.00 2.24
N SER A 123 -2.61 1.41 2.29
CA SER A 123 -3.74 0.52 2.03
C SER A 123 -3.70 -0.07 0.61
N ARG A 124 -3.37 0.74 -0.40
CA ARG A 124 -3.21 0.27 -1.79
C ARG A 124 -2.09 -0.76 -1.94
N VAL A 125 -0.93 -0.51 -1.31
CA VAL A 125 0.26 -1.39 -1.40
C VAL A 125 0.09 -2.70 -0.63
N ILE A 126 -0.56 -2.67 0.52
CA ILE A 126 -0.69 -3.83 1.41
C ILE A 126 -2.03 -4.53 1.19
N HIS A 127 -3.14 -3.82 1.43
CA HIS A 127 -4.47 -4.44 1.44
C HIS A 127 -4.98 -4.75 0.03
N ASP A 128 -4.95 -3.77 -0.89
CA ASP A 128 -5.48 -3.99 -2.24
C ASP A 128 -4.65 -5.02 -3.01
N VAL A 129 -3.32 -4.99 -2.88
CA VAL A 129 -2.46 -6.01 -3.46
C VAL A 129 -2.80 -7.39 -2.91
N GLU A 130 -3.01 -7.56 -1.58
CA GLU A 130 -3.39 -8.85 -0.98
C GLU A 130 -4.72 -9.36 -1.55
N GLN A 131 -5.72 -8.49 -1.75
CA GLN A 131 -7.01 -8.85 -2.33
C GLN A 131 -6.91 -9.37 -3.78
N THR A 132 -5.86 -9.00 -4.52
CA THR A 132 -5.65 -9.54 -5.88
C THR A 132 -5.26 -11.01 -5.90
N LYS A 133 -4.80 -11.56 -4.77
CA LYS A 133 -4.48 -12.99 -4.60
C LYS A 133 -5.65 -13.89 -4.95
N ASP A 134 -6.83 -13.49 -4.52
CA ASP A 134 -8.04 -14.27 -4.73
C ASP A 134 -8.41 -14.43 -6.21
N PHE A 135 -8.03 -13.47 -7.05
CA PHE A 135 -8.19 -13.64 -8.49
C PHE A 135 -7.33 -14.79 -9.05
N VAL A 136 -6.09 -14.93 -8.56
CA VAL A 136 -5.20 -16.03 -9.01
C VAL A 136 -5.75 -17.38 -8.59
N ILE A 137 -6.11 -17.51 -7.30
CA ILE A 137 -6.56 -18.80 -6.74
C ILE A 137 -7.97 -19.13 -7.21
N THR A 138 -8.90 -18.19 -7.07
CA THR A 138 -10.31 -18.42 -7.37
C THR A 138 -10.58 -18.27 -8.86
N GLY A 139 -10.16 -17.18 -9.48
CA GLY A 139 -10.47 -16.89 -10.88
C GLY A 139 -9.72 -17.76 -11.87
N LEU A 140 -8.38 -17.88 -11.72
CA LEU A 140 -7.56 -18.61 -12.69
C LEU A 140 -7.49 -20.11 -12.43
N MET A 141 -7.77 -20.58 -11.21
CA MET A 141 -7.64 -22.00 -10.88
C MET A 141 -8.98 -22.63 -10.49
N ASN A 142 -9.66 -22.13 -9.43
CA ASN A 142 -10.83 -22.83 -8.89
C ASN A 142 -12.05 -22.80 -9.83
N VAL A 143 -12.31 -21.66 -10.49
CA VAL A 143 -13.45 -21.53 -11.43
C VAL A 143 -13.36 -22.57 -12.56
N TRP A 144 -12.16 -22.77 -13.12
CA TRP A 144 -11.96 -23.78 -14.17
C TRP A 144 -12.11 -25.21 -13.64
N LEU A 145 -11.58 -25.49 -12.44
CA LEU A 145 -11.71 -26.80 -11.80
C LEU A 145 -13.15 -27.12 -11.44
N ASP A 146 -13.90 -26.17 -10.88
CA ASP A 146 -15.31 -26.35 -10.56
C ASP A 146 -16.16 -26.57 -11.83
N THR A 147 -15.87 -25.79 -12.89
CA THR A 147 -16.56 -25.98 -14.20
C THR A 147 -16.24 -27.35 -14.80
N ALA A 148 -14.98 -27.78 -14.76
CA ALA A 148 -14.58 -29.09 -15.24
C ALA A 148 -15.23 -30.22 -14.42
N THR A 149 -15.31 -30.09 -13.09
CA THR A 149 -15.96 -31.06 -12.20
C THR A 149 -17.45 -31.22 -12.56
N ILE A 150 -18.16 -30.09 -12.74
CA ILE A 150 -19.57 -30.11 -13.17
C ILE A 150 -19.70 -30.80 -14.52
N ALA A 151 -18.87 -30.49 -15.52
CA ALA A 151 -18.92 -31.08 -16.84
C ALA A 151 -18.69 -32.61 -16.79
N ILE A 152 -17.65 -33.03 -16.04
CA ILE A 152 -17.37 -34.48 -15.88
C ILE A 152 -18.52 -35.17 -15.15
N ALA A 153 -19.05 -34.59 -14.07
CA ALA A 153 -20.18 -35.17 -13.35
C ALA A 153 -21.42 -35.35 -14.28
N ILE A 154 -21.75 -34.33 -15.08
CA ILE A 154 -22.87 -34.39 -16.04
C ILE A 154 -22.62 -35.48 -17.10
N ILE A 155 -21.41 -35.59 -17.67
CA ILE A 155 -21.07 -36.61 -18.65
C ILE A 155 -21.25 -38.02 -18.05
N VAL A 156 -20.73 -38.23 -16.82
CA VAL A 156 -20.86 -39.51 -16.12
C VAL A 156 -22.35 -39.83 -15.84
N MET A 157 -23.13 -38.85 -15.38
CA MET A 157 -24.56 -39.01 -15.10
C MET A 157 -25.34 -39.39 -16.38
N PHE A 158 -25.04 -38.73 -17.51
CA PHE A 158 -25.65 -39.09 -18.80
C PHE A 158 -25.29 -40.50 -19.26
N SER A 159 -24.07 -40.97 -19.02
CA SER A 159 -23.64 -42.32 -19.35
C SER A 159 -24.35 -43.39 -18.49
N MET A 160 -24.81 -43.03 -17.29
CA MET A 160 -25.51 -43.93 -16.38
C MET A 160 -27.01 -44.00 -16.65
N ASN A 161 -27.69 -42.88 -16.73
CA ASN A 161 -29.11 -42.81 -17.03
C ASN A 161 -29.53 -41.43 -17.53
N ILE A 162 -30.04 -41.36 -18.77
CA ILE A 162 -30.41 -40.09 -19.43
C ILE A 162 -31.62 -39.44 -18.74
N LYS A 163 -32.65 -40.22 -18.37
CA LYS A 163 -33.87 -39.68 -17.75
C LYS A 163 -33.57 -39.04 -16.39
N LEU A 164 -32.83 -39.76 -15.53
CA LEU A 164 -32.42 -39.26 -14.23
C LEU A 164 -31.57 -37.98 -14.33
N THR A 165 -30.70 -37.90 -15.33
CA THR A 165 -29.88 -36.71 -15.56
C THR A 165 -30.75 -35.50 -15.90
N PHE A 166 -31.77 -35.65 -16.74
CA PHE A 166 -32.71 -34.55 -17.00
C PHE A 166 -33.47 -34.12 -15.75
N VAL A 167 -33.89 -35.06 -14.89
CA VAL A 167 -34.53 -34.73 -13.60
C VAL A 167 -33.56 -33.95 -12.71
N ALA A 168 -32.29 -34.36 -12.63
CA ALA A 168 -31.27 -33.67 -11.87
C ALA A 168 -31.01 -32.23 -12.39
N LEU A 169 -31.03 -32.04 -13.71
CA LEU A 169 -30.79 -30.74 -14.34
C LEU A 169 -32.03 -29.81 -14.27
N LEU A 170 -33.23 -30.33 -13.98
CA LEU A 170 -34.48 -29.53 -13.94
C LEU A 170 -34.42 -28.38 -12.91
N ILE A 171 -33.68 -28.57 -11.82
CA ILE A 171 -33.56 -27.57 -10.77
C ILE A 171 -32.57 -26.46 -11.14
N LEU A 172 -31.61 -26.70 -12.06
CA LEU A 172 -30.58 -25.70 -12.40
C LEU A 172 -31.16 -24.38 -12.92
N PRO A 173 -32.16 -24.30 -13.79
CA PRO A 173 -32.75 -23.04 -14.20
C PRO A 173 -33.33 -22.25 -13.02
N ILE A 174 -34.05 -22.95 -12.12
CA ILE A 174 -34.62 -22.32 -10.90
C ILE A 174 -33.51 -21.79 -9.99
N TYR A 175 -32.43 -22.57 -9.82
CA TYR A 175 -31.24 -22.18 -9.07
C TYR A 175 -30.60 -20.90 -9.64
N VAL A 176 -30.42 -20.84 -10.97
CA VAL A 176 -29.85 -19.65 -11.64
C VAL A 176 -30.71 -18.40 -11.43
N VAL A 177 -32.02 -18.53 -11.55
CA VAL A 177 -32.96 -17.41 -11.31
C VAL A 177 -32.90 -16.95 -9.86
N ALA A 178 -32.92 -17.89 -8.90
CA ALA A 178 -32.80 -17.57 -7.48
C ALA A 178 -31.50 -16.85 -7.17
N VAL A 179 -30.36 -17.36 -7.66
CA VAL A 179 -29.05 -16.74 -7.50
C VAL A 179 -29.07 -15.31 -8.05
N LYS A 180 -29.55 -15.10 -9.27
CA LYS A 180 -29.61 -13.75 -9.89
C LYS A 180 -30.44 -12.78 -9.06
N TYR A 181 -31.57 -13.21 -8.54
CA TYR A 181 -32.45 -12.39 -7.70
C TYR A 181 -31.80 -11.99 -6.38
N PHE A 182 -31.25 -12.96 -5.65
CA PHE A 182 -30.66 -12.72 -4.33
C PHE A 182 -29.35 -11.91 -4.40
N PHE A 183 -28.49 -12.19 -5.39
CA PHE A 183 -27.19 -11.53 -5.53
C PHE A 183 -27.29 -10.04 -5.84
N GLY A 184 -28.26 -9.63 -6.65
CA GLY A 184 -28.46 -8.21 -6.95
C GLY A 184 -28.67 -7.37 -5.70
N ARG A 185 -29.50 -7.85 -4.78
CA ARG A 185 -29.79 -7.18 -3.51
C ARG A 185 -28.63 -7.28 -2.52
N LEU A 186 -27.99 -8.47 -2.43
CA LEU A 186 -26.86 -8.69 -1.55
C LEU A 186 -25.69 -7.74 -1.89
N ARG A 187 -25.39 -7.56 -3.18
CA ARG A 187 -24.34 -6.62 -3.64
C ARG A 187 -24.59 -5.19 -3.17
N LYS A 188 -25.85 -4.71 -3.23
CA LYS A 188 -26.21 -3.37 -2.75
C LYS A 188 -25.96 -3.25 -1.24
N LEU A 189 -26.44 -4.22 -0.45
CA LEU A 189 -26.29 -4.23 1.00
C LEU A 189 -24.82 -4.37 1.44
N THR A 190 -24.01 -5.14 0.70
CA THR A 190 -22.56 -5.22 0.92
C THR A 190 -21.90 -3.85 0.77
N LYS A 191 -22.27 -3.10 -0.29
CA LYS A 191 -21.75 -1.74 -0.51
C LYS A 191 -22.15 -0.79 0.62
N GLU A 192 -23.43 -0.79 1.02
CA GLU A 192 -23.92 0.05 2.11
C GLU A 192 -23.23 -0.26 3.45
N ARG A 193 -23.06 -1.54 3.79
CA ARG A 193 -22.32 -1.99 4.98
C ARG A 193 -20.85 -1.54 4.94
N SER A 194 -20.16 -1.73 3.79
CA SER A 194 -18.76 -1.34 3.64
C SER A 194 -18.57 0.17 3.77
N GLN A 195 -19.51 0.96 3.25
CA GLN A 195 -19.47 2.42 3.38
C GLN A 195 -19.67 2.87 4.82
N ALA A 196 -20.62 2.28 5.55
CA ALA A 196 -20.84 2.57 6.97
C ALA A 196 -19.61 2.19 7.83
N LEU A 197 -18.98 1.04 7.52
CA LEU A 197 -17.74 0.62 8.16
C LEU A 197 -16.61 1.62 7.93
N ALA A 198 -16.41 2.07 6.69
CA ALA A 198 -15.38 3.04 6.35
C ALA A 198 -15.59 4.38 7.07
N THR A 199 -16.83 4.85 7.17
CA THR A 199 -17.17 6.07 7.93
C THR A 199 -16.85 5.93 9.41
N MET A 200 -17.20 4.79 10.02
CA MET A 200 -16.89 4.51 11.43
C MET A 200 -15.37 4.40 11.66
N GLN A 201 -14.65 3.70 10.80
CA GLN A 201 -13.19 3.57 10.89
C GLN A 201 -12.47 4.91 10.72
N GLY A 202 -12.90 5.75 9.78
CA GLY A 202 -12.35 7.09 9.59
C GLY A 202 -12.51 7.96 10.82
N TYR A 203 -13.70 7.93 11.43
CA TYR A 203 -13.97 8.64 12.68
C TYR A 203 -13.06 8.15 13.82
N LEU A 204 -12.99 6.83 14.02
CA LEU A 204 -12.14 6.23 15.06
C LEU A 204 -10.67 6.62 14.90
N HIS A 205 -10.16 6.56 13.68
CA HIS A 205 -8.78 6.93 13.37
C HIS A 205 -8.48 8.39 13.77
N GLU A 206 -9.37 9.32 13.39
CA GLU A 206 -9.23 10.74 13.72
C GLU A 206 -9.23 10.97 15.23
N ARG A 207 -10.14 10.29 15.97
CA ARG A 207 -10.25 10.44 17.42
C ARG A 207 -9.09 9.82 18.19
N ILE A 208 -8.55 8.71 17.73
CA ILE A 208 -7.33 8.12 18.32
C ILE A 208 -6.13 9.08 18.15
N GLN A 209 -5.98 9.69 16.96
CA GLN A 209 -4.93 10.69 16.75
C GLN A 209 -5.13 11.95 17.60
N GLY A 210 -6.38 12.36 17.79
CA GLY A 210 -6.77 13.50 18.63
C GLY A 210 -7.00 13.19 20.10
N MET A 211 -6.58 12.02 20.61
CA MET A 211 -6.87 11.60 21.99
C MET A 211 -6.41 12.60 23.06
N GLN A 212 -5.28 13.25 22.83
CA GLN A 212 -4.77 14.28 23.73
C GLN A 212 -5.74 15.47 23.82
N VAL A 213 -6.34 15.87 22.69
CA VAL A 213 -7.34 16.95 22.65
C VAL A 213 -8.59 16.50 23.40
N THR A 214 -9.12 15.31 23.12
CA THR A 214 -10.30 14.77 23.83
C THR A 214 -10.10 14.81 25.35
N ARG A 215 -8.94 14.37 25.83
CA ARG A 215 -8.61 14.36 27.27
C ARG A 215 -8.40 15.76 27.84
N SER A 216 -7.77 16.68 27.11
CA SER A 216 -7.53 18.05 27.59
C SER A 216 -8.82 18.84 27.79
N PHE A 217 -9.88 18.48 27.07
CA PHE A 217 -11.21 19.09 27.20
C PHE A 217 -12.21 18.23 27.99
N ALA A 218 -11.78 17.07 28.55
CA ALA A 218 -12.64 16.12 29.29
C ALA A 218 -13.92 15.73 28.51
N LEU A 219 -13.76 15.42 27.21
CA LEU A 219 -14.88 15.12 26.29
C LEU A 219 -15.06 13.62 26.03
N GLU A 220 -14.54 12.74 26.87
CA GLU A 220 -14.58 11.28 26.68
C GLU A 220 -16.01 10.76 26.53
N GLU A 221 -16.95 11.22 27.38
CA GLU A 221 -18.35 10.80 27.30
C GLU A 221 -19.05 11.31 26.04
N TYR A 222 -18.74 12.53 25.61
CA TYR A 222 -19.27 13.08 24.38
C TYR A 222 -18.80 12.26 23.17
N GLU A 223 -17.51 11.98 23.10
CA GLU A 223 -16.91 11.20 22.01
C GLU A 223 -17.43 9.74 22.01
N ALA A 224 -17.63 9.14 23.18
CA ALA A 224 -18.24 7.81 23.30
C ALA A 224 -19.65 7.78 22.70
N LYS A 225 -20.50 8.77 22.97
CA LYS A 225 -21.84 8.89 22.39
C LYS A 225 -21.80 9.10 20.87
N GLN A 226 -20.85 9.90 20.38
CA GLN A 226 -20.67 10.13 18.94
C GLN A 226 -20.18 8.86 18.21
N PHE A 227 -19.30 8.11 18.82
CA PHE A 227 -18.86 6.82 18.29
C PHE A 227 -20.01 5.79 18.31
N GLU A 228 -20.76 5.70 19.41
CA GLU A 228 -21.91 4.81 19.54
C GLU A 228 -22.95 5.04 18.44
N LYS A 229 -23.25 6.30 18.11
CA LYS A 229 -24.16 6.64 17.00
C LYS A 229 -23.70 6.03 15.68
N ARG A 230 -22.42 6.19 15.32
CA ARG A 230 -21.84 5.66 14.07
C ARG A 230 -21.77 4.13 14.08
N ASN A 231 -21.44 3.57 15.24
CA ASN A 231 -21.41 2.12 15.42
C ASN A 231 -22.81 1.51 15.28
N ASN A 232 -23.85 2.17 15.76
CA ASN A 232 -25.25 1.76 15.57
C ASN A 232 -25.70 1.87 14.11
N GLU A 233 -25.26 2.91 13.38
CA GLU A 233 -25.48 2.99 11.93
C GLU A 233 -24.85 1.82 11.19
N PHE A 234 -23.59 1.49 11.52
CA PHE A 234 -22.91 0.32 10.99
C PHE A 234 -23.64 -0.98 11.35
N LEU A 235 -24.03 -1.16 12.62
CA LEU A 235 -24.76 -2.33 13.10
C LEU A 235 -26.07 -2.54 12.31
N THR A 236 -26.84 -1.48 12.10
CA THR A 236 -28.07 -1.52 11.31
C THR A 236 -27.83 -2.04 9.88
N LYS A 237 -26.79 -1.53 9.21
CA LYS A 237 -26.42 -1.99 7.87
C LYS A 237 -25.86 -3.41 7.88
N ALA A 238 -25.08 -3.77 8.89
CA ALA A 238 -24.55 -5.12 9.07
C ALA A 238 -25.68 -6.14 9.30
N LEU A 239 -26.65 -5.84 10.14
CA LEU A 239 -27.81 -6.72 10.39
C LEU A 239 -28.70 -6.86 9.15
N ALA A 240 -28.92 -5.78 8.39
CA ALA A 240 -29.64 -5.87 7.11
C ALA A 240 -28.93 -6.77 6.12
N HIS A 241 -27.60 -6.64 6.00
CA HIS A 241 -26.76 -7.52 5.17
C HIS A 241 -26.83 -8.98 5.66
N THR A 242 -26.67 -9.21 6.97
CA THR A 242 -26.73 -10.57 7.57
C THR A 242 -28.07 -11.22 7.35
N SER A 243 -29.17 -10.50 7.56
CA SER A 243 -30.52 -11.01 7.32
C SER A 243 -30.73 -11.43 5.85
N TRP A 244 -30.25 -10.61 4.92
CA TRP A 244 -30.34 -10.96 3.50
C TRP A 244 -29.43 -12.12 3.10
N THR A 245 -28.24 -12.19 3.68
CA THR A 245 -27.31 -13.33 3.52
C THR A 245 -27.97 -14.61 4.01
N ALA A 246 -28.57 -14.61 5.19
CA ALA A 246 -29.27 -15.76 5.76
C ALA A 246 -30.41 -16.24 4.86
N ARG A 247 -31.22 -15.30 4.33
CA ARG A 247 -32.29 -15.63 3.36
C ARG A 247 -31.73 -16.27 2.09
N THR A 248 -30.61 -15.72 1.57
CA THR A 248 -29.93 -16.25 0.39
C THR A 248 -29.45 -17.68 0.63
N PHE A 249 -28.76 -17.90 1.77
CA PHE A 249 -28.29 -19.22 2.15
C PHE A 249 -29.43 -20.21 2.32
N SER A 250 -30.50 -19.82 3.01
CA SER A 250 -31.68 -20.68 3.20
C SER A 250 -32.29 -21.08 1.86
N ALA A 251 -32.57 -20.11 0.97
CA ALA A 251 -33.15 -20.39 -0.34
C ALA A 251 -32.26 -21.29 -1.23
N VAL A 252 -30.95 -20.94 -1.29
CA VAL A 252 -29.99 -21.72 -2.10
C VAL A 252 -29.81 -23.12 -1.56
N ASN A 253 -29.69 -23.32 -0.25
CA ASN A 253 -29.56 -24.65 0.35
C ASN A 253 -30.84 -25.48 0.15
N THR A 254 -32.02 -24.90 0.37
CA THR A 254 -33.28 -25.58 0.13
C THR A 254 -33.39 -26.10 -1.33
N LEU A 255 -33.07 -25.26 -2.30
CA LEU A 255 -33.05 -25.66 -3.71
C LEU A 255 -32.02 -26.75 -3.97
N THR A 256 -30.87 -26.69 -3.30
CA THR A 256 -29.83 -27.72 -3.44
C THR A 256 -30.22 -29.05 -2.80
N ASP A 257 -30.99 -29.02 -1.72
CA ASP A 257 -31.47 -30.24 -1.03
C ASP A 257 -32.69 -30.86 -1.70
N LEU A 258 -33.54 -30.02 -2.33
CA LEU A 258 -34.69 -30.51 -3.09
C LEU A 258 -34.28 -31.29 -4.36
N GLY A 259 -33.15 -30.95 -4.97
CA GLY A 259 -32.63 -31.66 -6.15
C GLY A 259 -32.40 -33.13 -5.93
N PRO A 260 -31.55 -33.52 -4.98
CA PRO A 260 -31.36 -34.92 -4.61
C PRO A 260 -32.65 -35.62 -4.22
N LEU A 261 -33.57 -34.95 -3.51
CA LEU A 261 -34.84 -35.53 -3.09
C LEU A 261 -35.71 -35.91 -4.29
N LEU A 262 -35.84 -35.05 -5.30
CA LEU A 262 -36.57 -35.34 -6.53
C LEU A 262 -35.92 -36.48 -7.31
N VAL A 263 -34.61 -36.51 -7.41
CA VAL A 263 -33.86 -37.58 -8.08
C VAL A 263 -34.03 -38.89 -7.33
N ILE A 264 -33.97 -38.91 -6.00
CA ILE A 264 -34.20 -40.10 -5.18
C ILE A 264 -35.62 -40.62 -5.43
N GLY A 265 -36.63 -39.76 -5.39
CA GLY A 265 -38.03 -40.17 -5.62
C GLY A 265 -38.23 -40.77 -7.00
N PHE A 266 -37.72 -40.12 -8.05
CA PHE A 266 -37.85 -40.66 -9.42
C PHE A 266 -37.00 -41.93 -9.63
N ALA A 267 -35.77 -41.98 -9.09
CA ALA A 267 -34.90 -43.15 -9.17
C ALA A 267 -35.52 -44.35 -8.43
N ALA A 268 -36.10 -44.16 -7.25
CA ALA A 268 -36.78 -45.21 -6.50
C ALA A 268 -37.97 -45.77 -7.29
N TYR A 269 -38.75 -44.89 -7.95
CA TYR A 269 -39.82 -45.30 -8.83
C TYR A 269 -39.33 -46.20 -10.00
N GLU A 270 -38.24 -45.80 -10.69
CA GLU A 270 -37.62 -46.58 -11.77
C GLU A 270 -37.04 -47.91 -11.24
N VAL A 271 -36.50 -47.96 -10.00
CA VAL A 271 -36.03 -49.19 -9.35
C VAL A 271 -37.20 -50.15 -9.08
N VAL A 272 -38.30 -49.66 -8.53
CA VAL A 272 -39.51 -50.49 -8.27
C VAL A 272 -40.07 -51.05 -9.57
N GLN A 273 -39.96 -50.33 -10.68
CA GLN A 273 -40.36 -50.83 -12.01
C GLN A 273 -39.35 -51.81 -12.66
N GLY A 274 -38.20 -52.03 -12.03
CA GLY A 274 -37.12 -52.86 -12.56
C GLY A 274 -36.36 -52.28 -13.73
N GLN A 275 -36.48 -50.94 -13.98
CA GLN A 275 -35.80 -50.24 -15.06
C GLN A 275 -34.44 -49.68 -14.62
N LEU A 276 -34.15 -49.64 -13.32
CA LEU A 276 -32.92 -49.14 -12.74
C LEU A 276 -32.42 -50.09 -11.65
N THR A 277 -31.07 -50.22 -11.51
CA THR A 277 -30.48 -50.97 -10.39
C THR A 277 -30.40 -50.11 -9.14
N LEU A 278 -30.40 -50.73 -7.95
CA LEU A 278 -30.26 -50.06 -6.68
C LEU A 278 -28.90 -49.34 -6.58
N GLY A 279 -27.81 -49.96 -7.07
CA GLY A 279 -26.49 -49.37 -7.09
C GLY A 279 -26.41 -48.14 -7.98
N THR A 280 -27.10 -48.11 -9.13
CA THR A 280 -27.19 -46.94 -9.99
C THR A 280 -27.92 -45.78 -9.28
N MET A 281 -29.00 -46.05 -8.54
CA MET A 281 -29.69 -45.02 -7.73
C MET A 281 -28.75 -44.39 -6.70
N VAL A 282 -28.04 -45.22 -5.92
CA VAL A 282 -27.12 -44.77 -4.88
C VAL A 282 -25.97 -43.94 -5.48
N ALA A 283 -25.40 -44.39 -6.61
CA ALA A 283 -24.35 -43.67 -7.30
C ALA A 283 -24.83 -42.29 -7.80
N PHE A 284 -26.05 -42.25 -8.35
CA PHE A 284 -26.63 -41.00 -8.84
C PHE A 284 -26.77 -39.95 -7.73
N VAL A 285 -27.23 -40.37 -6.54
CA VAL A 285 -27.30 -39.50 -5.36
C VAL A 285 -25.90 -38.95 -4.98
N GLY A 286 -24.86 -39.80 -5.03
CA GLY A 286 -23.47 -39.38 -4.80
C GLY A 286 -22.97 -38.36 -5.83
N TYR A 287 -23.35 -38.51 -7.11
CA TYR A 287 -22.97 -37.52 -8.15
C TYR A 287 -23.71 -36.18 -8.02
N MET A 288 -24.88 -36.14 -7.36
CA MET A 288 -25.60 -34.89 -7.10
C MET A 288 -24.75 -33.90 -6.28
N ASP A 289 -24.03 -34.39 -5.27
CA ASP A 289 -23.13 -33.50 -4.50
C ASP A 289 -22.00 -32.97 -5.39
N SER A 290 -21.46 -33.81 -6.28
CA SER A 290 -20.42 -33.38 -7.24
C SER A 290 -20.93 -32.39 -8.31
N LEU A 291 -22.24 -32.27 -8.50
CA LEU A 291 -22.88 -31.28 -9.35
C LEU A 291 -23.18 -29.97 -8.59
N TYR A 292 -23.80 -30.05 -7.42
CA TYR A 292 -24.30 -28.88 -6.72
C TYR A 292 -23.23 -28.15 -5.85
N SER A 293 -22.27 -28.89 -5.28
CA SER A 293 -21.22 -28.29 -4.43
C SER A 293 -20.33 -27.32 -5.22
N PRO A 294 -19.80 -27.65 -6.44
CA PRO A 294 -19.08 -26.68 -7.27
C PRO A 294 -19.93 -25.48 -7.71
N LEU A 295 -21.23 -25.67 -7.99
CA LEU A 295 -22.13 -24.59 -8.34
C LEU A 295 -22.24 -23.57 -7.20
N ARG A 296 -22.37 -24.02 -5.95
CA ARG A 296 -22.33 -23.15 -4.77
C ARG A 296 -21.02 -22.37 -4.67
N ARG A 297 -19.88 -23.03 -4.91
CA ARG A 297 -18.56 -22.37 -4.91
C ARG A 297 -18.44 -21.30 -6.00
N LEU A 298 -18.90 -21.60 -7.24
CA LEU A 298 -18.87 -20.63 -8.34
C LEU A 298 -19.67 -19.36 -8.03
N VAL A 299 -20.83 -19.51 -7.38
CA VAL A 299 -21.66 -18.40 -6.94
C VAL A 299 -20.92 -17.54 -5.91
N ASN A 300 -20.34 -18.16 -4.88
CA ASN A 300 -19.58 -17.45 -3.85
C ASN A 300 -18.32 -16.79 -4.43
N SER A 301 -17.67 -17.41 -5.40
CA SER A 301 -16.50 -16.89 -6.11
C SER A 301 -16.78 -15.56 -6.83
N SER A 302 -18.01 -15.34 -7.27
CA SER A 302 -18.42 -14.09 -7.94
C SER A 302 -18.20 -12.84 -7.06
N THR A 303 -18.49 -12.92 -5.76
CA THR A 303 -18.26 -11.81 -4.83
C THR A 303 -16.77 -11.56 -4.61
N THR A 304 -16.01 -12.63 -4.37
CA THR A 304 -14.55 -12.57 -4.18
C THR A 304 -13.85 -11.99 -5.41
N LEU A 305 -14.24 -12.44 -6.61
CA LEU A 305 -13.68 -11.89 -7.85
C LEU A 305 -14.02 -10.43 -8.08
N THR A 306 -15.25 -10.00 -7.73
CA THR A 306 -15.63 -8.59 -7.84
C THR A 306 -14.77 -7.70 -6.93
N GLN A 307 -14.49 -8.14 -5.71
CA GLN A 307 -13.59 -7.44 -4.79
C GLN A 307 -12.16 -7.37 -5.34
N SER A 308 -11.65 -8.51 -5.83
CA SER A 308 -10.31 -8.56 -6.43
C SER A 308 -10.17 -7.64 -7.64
N PHE A 309 -11.19 -7.53 -8.50
CA PHE A 309 -11.18 -6.62 -9.64
C PHE A 309 -11.16 -5.16 -9.20
N ALA A 310 -11.96 -4.78 -8.21
CA ALA A 310 -11.95 -3.42 -7.67
C ALA A 310 -10.59 -3.05 -7.04
N SER A 311 -9.96 -3.99 -6.34
CA SER A 311 -8.63 -3.79 -5.78
C SER A 311 -7.54 -3.72 -6.86
N MET A 312 -7.64 -4.53 -7.92
CA MET A 312 -6.75 -4.42 -9.08
C MET A 312 -6.86 -3.03 -9.74
N ASP A 313 -8.07 -2.54 -9.96
CA ASP A 313 -8.27 -1.24 -10.59
C ASP A 313 -7.60 -0.13 -9.75
N ARG A 314 -7.72 -0.13 -8.41
CA ARG A 314 -7.03 0.84 -7.53
C ARG A 314 -5.50 0.70 -7.53
N VAL A 315 -4.99 -0.54 -7.58
CA VAL A 315 -3.55 -0.80 -7.68
C VAL A 315 -3.00 -0.26 -9.00
N PHE A 316 -3.70 -0.48 -10.11
CA PHE A 316 -3.26 0.01 -11.41
C PHE A 316 -3.47 1.52 -11.60
N GLU A 317 -4.48 2.11 -10.96
CA GLU A 317 -4.63 3.56 -10.86
C GLU A 317 -3.38 4.18 -10.22
N LEU A 318 -2.87 3.60 -9.11
CA LEU A 318 -1.61 4.04 -8.51
C LEU A 318 -0.41 3.88 -9.45
N LEU A 319 -0.34 2.78 -10.20
CA LEU A 319 0.74 2.53 -11.16
C LEU A 319 0.64 3.40 -12.44
N ASP A 320 -0.51 4.01 -12.69
CA ASP A 320 -0.76 4.92 -13.81
C ASP A 320 -0.45 6.38 -13.47
N GLU A 321 -0.19 6.69 -12.19
CA GLU A 321 0.28 8.01 -11.78
C GLU A 321 1.54 8.39 -12.56
N LYS A 322 1.49 9.56 -13.16
CA LYS A 322 2.57 10.04 -14.01
C LYS A 322 3.73 10.56 -13.17
N TYR A 323 4.92 10.38 -13.69
CA TYR A 323 6.10 11.03 -13.14
C TYR A 323 6.15 12.48 -13.62
N ASP A 324 5.87 13.43 -12.74
CA ASP A 324 5.94 14.87 -13.06
C ASP A 324 7.38 15.28 -13.38
N ILE A 325 8.34 14.66 -12.70
CA ILE A 325 9.76 14.99 -12.81
C ILE A 325 10.52 13.78 -13.32
N VAL A 326 11.10 13.90 -14.50
CA VAL A 326 11.88 12.85 -15.16
C VAL A 326 13.22 13.39 -15.65
N ASN A 327 14.23 12.53 -15.68
CA ASN A 327 15.49 12.87 -16.31
C ASN A 327 15.31 12.96 -17.84
N VAL A 328 15.93 13.96 -18.45
CA VAL A 328 16.08 14.00 -19.92
C VAL A 328 17.08 12.92 -20.39
N PRO A 329 16.96 12.38 -21.61
CA PRO A 329 17.85 11.31 -22.08
C PRO A 329 19.34 11.67 -22.02
N SER A 330 19.68 12.95 -22.18
CA SER A 330 21.06 13.50 -22.14
C SER A 330 21.36 14.23 -20.83
N ALA A 331 20.83 13.73 -19.71
CA ALA A 331 21.00 14.39 -18.42
C ALA A 331 22.48 14.51 -18.02
N VAL A 332 22.86 15.72 -17.62
CA VAL A 332 24.23 16.08 -17.24
C VAL A 332 24.56 15.48 -15.87
N GLN A 333 25.75 14.89 -15.76
CA GLN A 333 26.34 14.46 -14.49
C GLN A 333 27.61 15.24 -14.23
N THR A 334 27.76 15.77 -13.04
CA THR A 334 28.96 16.50 -12.60
C THR A 334 29.64 15.77 -11.44
N LYS A 335 30.95 15.89 -11.33
CA LYS A 335 31.70 15.37 -10.18
C LYS A 335 31.65 16.30 -8.99
N LYS A 336 31.47 17.62 -9.22
CA LYS A 336 31.40 18.65 -8.20
C LYS A 336 30.56 19.81 -8.73
N LEU A 337 29.81 20.46 -7.86
CA LEU A 337 29.18 21.76 -8.11
C LEU A 337 30.06 22.86 -7.52
N ASN A 338 30.15 24.00 -8.21
CA ASN A 338 30.75 25.22 -7.66
C ASN A 338 29.77 25.92 -6.71
N GLY A 339 28.46 25.83 -7.01
CA GLY A 339 27.40 26.29 -6.16
C GLY A 339 26.82 27.66 -6.54
N GLU A 340 27.04 28.16 -7.78
CA GLU A 340 26.26 29.27 -8.30
C GLU A 340 24.80 28.85 -8.51
N VAL A 341 23.84 29.66 -8.02
CA VAL A 341 22.41 29.40 -8.22
C VAL A 341 21.74 30.65 -8.79
N ILE A 342 21.07 30.51 -9.94
CA ILE A 342 20.36 31.60 -10.61
C ILE A 342 18.90 31.23 -10.80
N PHE A 343 17.99 32.06 -10.30
CA PHE A 343 16.59 32.05 -10.65
C PHE A 343 16.35 33.13 -11.71
N ASP A 344 15.81 32.73 -12.86
CA ASP A 344 15.56 33.63 -13.98
C ASP A 344 14.07 33.70 -14.28
N ASN A 345 13.44 34.82 -13.90
CA ASN A 345 12.01 35.08 -14.07
C ASN A 345 11.09 33.91 -13.64
N VAL A 346 11.37 33.33 -12.47
CA VAL A 346 10.71 32.13 -11.97
C VAL A 346 9.33 32.46 -11.43
N SER A 347 8.30 31.81 -12.00
CA SER A 347 6.98 31.69 -11.36
C SER A 347 6.70 30.24 -11.02
N PHE A 348 5.97 30.01 -9.92
CA PHE A 348 5.70 28.67 -9.42
C PHE A 348 4.32 28.55 -8.79
N ARG A 349 3.65 27.42 -9.03
CA ARG A 349 2.44 26.94 -8.36
C ARG A 349 2.55 25.44 -8.07
N TYR A 350 1.95 24.98 -6.99
CA TYR A 350 1.98 23.57 -6.63
C TYR A 350 1.10 22.72 -7.56
N ASN A 351 -0.10 23.17 -7.86
CA ASN A 351 -1.03 22.52 -8.79
C ASN A 351 -1.46 23.51 -9.88
N SER A 352 -1.83 23.00 -11.06
CA SER A 352 -2.18 23.81 -12.22
C SER A 352 -3.40 24.72 -12.01
N ASP A 353 -4.29 24.35 -11.10
CA ASP A 353 -5.54 25.02 -10.75
C ASP A 353 -5.41 25.94 -9.52
N GLU A 354 -4.24 25.95 -8.86
CA GLU A 354 -3.95 26.82 -7.71
C GLU A 354 -3.33 28.14 -8.15
N LYS A 355 -3.39 29.12 -7.22
CA LYS A 355 -2.72 30.41 -7.38
C LYS A 355 -1.20 30.23 -7.42
N GLU A 356 -0.54 31.10 -8.13
CA GLU A 356 0.92 31.16 -8.08
C GLU A 356 1.40 31.52 -6.67
N VAL A 357 2.49 30.88 -6.26
CA VAL A 357 3.15 31.10 -4.97
C VAL A 357 4.39 31.95 -5.15
N LEU A 358 5.01 31.91 -6.33
CA LEU A 358 6.14 32.76 -6.70
C LEU A 358 5.81 33.47 -8.01
N HIS A 359 6.14 34.76 -8.11
CA HIS A 359 5.79 35.64 -9.23
C HIS A 359 7.05 36.27 -9.83
N ASN A 360 7.44 35.87 -11.06
CA ASN A 360 8.54 36.45 -11.85
C ASN A 360 9.82 36.75 -11.04
N LEU A 361 10.19 35.84 -10.14
CA LEU A 361 11.28 36.03 -9.19
C LEU A 361 12.63 35.83 -9.91
N SER A 362 13.53 36.81 -9.80
CA SER A 362 14.89 36.72 -10.29
C SER A 362 15.90 36.96 -9.16
N LEU A 363 16.88 36.07 -9.06
CA LEU A 363 17.85 36.06 -7.98
C LEU A 363 19.13 35.35 -8.43
N THR A 364 20.28 35.86 -8.05
CA THR A 364 21.59 35.23 -8.25
C THR A 364 22.28 35.06 -6.91
N MET A 365 22.80 33.85 -6.66
CA MET A 365 23.64 33.54 -5.49
C MET A 365 25.01 33.07 -6.01
N LEU A 366 26.06 33.67 -5.48
CA LEU A 366 27.43 33.37 -5.86
C LEU A 366 27.97 32.11 -5.16
N PRO A 367 28.96 31.42 -5.73
CA PRO A 367 29.62 30.29 -5.07
C PRO A 367 30.17 30.68 -3.68
N GLY A 368 29.80 29.89 -2.67
CA GLY A 368 30.24 30.12 -1.28
C GLY A 368 29.43 31.20 -0.52
N GLU A 369 28.52 31.90 -1.18
CA GLU A 369 27.69 32.93 -0.56
C GLU A 369 26.65 32.32 0.41
N LYS A 370 26.43 32.99 1.54
CA LYS A 370 25.38 32.66 2.51
C LYS A 370 24.23 33.64 2.34
N VAL A 371 23.12 33.14 1.87
CA VAL A 371 21.90 33.90 1.57
C VAL A 371 20.78 33.52 2.53
N ALA A 372 20.21 34.53 3.22
CA ALA A 372 19.06 34.34 4.08
C ALA A 372 17.76 34.76 3.38
N LEU A 373 16.77 33.87 3.37
CA LEU A 373 15.40 34.14 2.93
C LEU A 373 14.54 34.49 4.14
N VAL A 374 14.01 35.70 4.18
CA VAL A 374 13.18 36.22 5.29
C VAL A 374 11.84 36.74 4.77
N GLY A 375 10.87 36.97 5.65
CA GLY A 375 9.55 37.49 5.33
C GLY A 375 8.44 36.74 6.05
N ALA A 376 7.18 37.12 5.82
CA ALA A 376 6.02 36.55 6.46
C ALA A 376 5.86 35.03 6.16
N SER A 377 5.18 34.32 7.06
CA SER A 377 4.80 32.92 6.81
C SER A 377 3.90 32.84 5.58
N GLY A 378 4.14 31.87 4.71
CA GLY A 378 3.39 31.75 3.44
C GLY A 378 3.93 32.60 2.28
N GLY A 379 4.96 33.44 2.48
CA GLY A 379 5.53 34.32 1.44
C GLY A 379 6.28 33.61 0.31
N GLY A 380 6.44 32.27 0.33
CA GLY A 380 7.07 31.51 -0.76
C GLY A 380 8.51 31.05 -0.51
N LYS A 381 9.10 31.32 0.67
CA LYS A 381 10.52 31.00 1.01
C LYS A 381 10.86 29.51 0.84
N SER A 382 10.12 28.62 1.47
CA SER A 382 10.35 27.17 1.39
C SER A 382 10.02 26.62 -0.01
N SER A 383 9.06 27.24 -0.72
CA SER A 383 8.78 26.93 -2.12
C SER A 383 9.97 27.25 -3.01
N LEU A 384 10.58 28.43 -2.86
CA LEU A 384 11.79 28.83 -3.58
C LEU A 384 12.93 27.83 -3.37
N ALA A 385 13.22 27.50 -2.11
CA ALA A 385 14.27 26.55 -1.75
C ALA A 385 14.02 25.14 -2.32
N SER A 386 12.76 24.72 -2.45
CA SER A 386 12.39 23.39 -2.97
C SER A 386 12.60 23.22 -4.48
N LEU A 387 12.73 24.33 -5.23
CA LEU A 387 13.03 24.32 -6.66
C LEU A 387 14.49 23.97 -6.96
N ILE A 388 15.42 24.27 -6.06
CA ILE A 388 16.86 24.03 -6.23
C ILE A 388 17.18 22.54 -6.33
N PRO A 389 16.70 21.64 -5.44
CA PRO A 389 16.88 20.19 -5.57
C PRO A 389 15.93 19.57 -6.61
N ARG A 390 15.21 20.43 -7.34
CA ARG A 390 14.18 20.01 -8.31
C ARG A 390 13.19 19.02 -7.67
N PHE A 391 12.62 19.40 -6.52
CA PHE A 391 11.48 18.71 -5.93
C PHE A 391 10.20 19.01 -6.68
N TYR A 392 10.17 20.18 -7.33
CA TYR A 392 9.14 20.65 -8.25
C TYR A 392 9.82 21.32 -9.45
N ASP A 393 9.18 21.30 -10.60
CA ASP A 393 9.58 22.11 -11.76
C ASP A 393 8.87 23.45 -11.71
N VAL A 394 9.49 24.51 -12.20
CA VAL A 394 8.92 25.86 -12.29
C VAL A 394 7.73 25.90 -13.26
N SER A 395 6.77 26.79 -13.02
CA SER A 395 5.64 27.03 -13.93
C SER A 395 6.06 27.85 -15.14
N SER A 396 6.94 28.84 -14.94
CA SER A 396 7.61 29.63 -15.99
C SER A 396 9.00 30.06 -15.51
N GLY A 397 9.86 30.45 -16.43
CA GLY A 397 11.26 30.77 -16.15
C GLY A 397 12.14 29.52 -16.00
N ALA A 398 13.30 29.69 -15.36
CA ALA A 398 14.26 28.63 -15.16
C ALA A 398 15.08 28.82 -13.88
N VAL A 399 15.54 27.70 -13.30
CA VAL A 399 16.56 27.69 -12.22
C VAL A 399 17.81 27.08 -12.80
N TYR A 400 18.93 27.76 -12.65
CA TYR A 400 20.24 27.30 -13.10
C TYR A 400 21.14 27.04 -11.91
N ILE A 401 21.95 26.02 -12.00
CA ILE A 401 23.05 25.74 -11.08
C ILE A 401 24.32 25.61 -11.93
N ASP A 402 25.34 26.40 -11.62
CA ASP A 402 26.58 26.50 -12.39
C ASP A 402 26.32 26.72 -13.91
N GLY A 403 25.36 27.58 -14.26
CA GLY A 403 24.97 27.91 -15.63
C GLY A 403 24.15 26.83 -16.36
N ILE A 404 23.82 25.70 -15.73
CA ILE A 404 23.02 24.62 -16.32
C ILE A 404 21.64 24.59 -15.66
N ASP A 405 20.58 24.59 -16.48
CA ASP A 405 19.19 24.45 -16.02
C ASP A 405 19.02 23.14 -15.22
N VAL A 406 18.42 23.21 -14.04
CA VAL A 406 18.21 22.06 -13.14
C VAL A 406 17.44 20.92 -13.81
N ARG A 407 16.62 21.20 -14.81
CA ARG A 407 15.87 20.22 -15.61
C ARG A 407 16.77 19.36 -16.51
N LYS A 408 17.99 19.82 -16.80
CA LYS A 408 18.99 19.12 -17.63
C LYS A 408 19.94 18.23 -16.82
N TYR A 409 19.96 18.35 -15.50
CA TYR A 409 20.76 17.49 -14.63
C TYR A 409 20.14 16.10 -14.46
N ASP A 410 20.98 15.10 -14.25
CA ASP A 410 20.55 13.84 -13.62
C ASP A 410 20.15 14.12 -12.17
N MET A 411 18.90 13.81 -11.82
CA MET A 411 18.33 14.14 -10.50
C MET A 411 19.10 13.53 -9.33
N ARG A 412 19.64 12.30 -9.49
CA ARG A 412 20.40 11.64 -8.42
C ARG A 412 21.73 12.35 -8.24
N ASN A 413 22.39 12.66 -9.35
CA ASN A 413 23.64 13.40 -9.33
C ASN A 413 23.45 14.81 -8.74
N LEU A 414 22.47 15.59 -9.19
CA LEU A 414 22.17 16.92 -8.64
C LEU A 414 21.93 16.86 -7.13
N ARG A 415 21.02 15.99 -6.70
CA ARG A 415 20.65 15.85 -5.28
C ARG A 415 21.77 15.30 -4.41
N SER A 416 22.73 14.58 -4.97
CA SER A 416 23.91 14.12 -4.22
C SER A 416 24.81 15.28 -3.77
N HIS A 417 24.81 16.39 -4.49
CA HIS A 417 25.60 17.60 -4.19
C HIS A 417 24.84 18.64 -3.36
N ILE A 418 23.55 18.43 -3.07
CA ILE A 418 22.71 19.35 -2.29
C ILE A 418 22.41 18.71 -0.93
N GLY A 419 22.76 19.38 0.16
CA GLY A 419 22.38 19.01 1.54
C GLY A 419 21.18 19.82 1.99
N ILE A 420 20.24 19.17 2.69
CA ILE A 420 19.04 19.83 3.21
C ILE A 420 18.88 19.46 4.67
N VAL A 421 18.78 20.45 5.55
CA VAL A 421 18.31 20.30 6.93
C VAL A 421 16.90 20.86 6.97
N LEU A 422 15.91 19.99 7.17
CA LEU A 422 14.49 20.36 7.18
C LEU A 422 14.06 20.86 8.56
N GLN A 423 12.97 21.61 8.62
CA GLN A 423 12.31 22.04 9.85
C GLN A 423 11.91 20.84 10.70
N ASP A 424 11.18 19.88 10.10
CA ASP A 424 10.82 18.61 10.73
C ASP A 424 11.90 17.56 10.44
N ASN A 425 12.78 17.35 11.42
CA ASN A 425 13.88 16.41 11.31
C ASN A 425 13.42 14.97 11.56
N LEU A 426 12.86 14.33 10.53
CA LEU A 426 12.39 12.96 10.58
C LEU A 426 13.56 11.97 10.71
N LEU A 427 13.51 11.13 11.74
CA LEU A 427 14.38 9.97 11.90
C LEU A 427 13.58 8.69 11.61
N PHE A 428 14.24 7.75 10.93
CA PHE A 428 13.67 6.42 10.71
C PHE A 428 13.76 5.59 12.00
N SER A 429 12.82 4.68 12.20
CA SER A 429 12.80 3.77 13.34
C SER A 429 13.91 2.72 13.22
N ASP A 430 15.15 3.18 13.39
CA ASP A 430 16.39 2.43 13.28
C ASP A 430 17.37 2.94 14.33
N THR A 431 18.62 2.48 14.31
CA THR A 431 19.67 2.95 15.21
C THR A 431 20.12 4.39 14.88
N ILE A 432 20.75 5.07 15.83
CA ILE A 432 21.33 6.39 15.60
C ILE A 432 22.40 6.32 14.51
N GLY A 433 23.26 5.29 14.55
CA GLY A 433 24.30 5.08 13.54
C GLY A 433 23.72 4.89 12.14
N ALA A 434 22.68 4.06 11.99
CA ALA A 434 21.98 3.85 10.72
C ALA A 434 21.33 5.13 10.20
N ASN A 435 20.74 5.93 11.11
CA ASN A 435 20.18 7.23 10.77
C ASN A 435 21.23 8.22 10.24
N ILE A 436 22.44 8.26 10.81
CA ILE A 436 23.55 9.10 10.30
C ILE A 436 24.06 8.53 8.96
N LEU A 437 24.25 7.22 8.88
CA LEU A 437 24.73 6.52 7.68
C LEU A 437 23.83 6.75 6.45
N TYR A 438 22.55 7.13 6.66
CA TYR A 438 21.64 7.49 5.58
C TYR A 438 22.16 8.64 4.70
N GLY A 439 23.04 9.51 5.22
CA GLY A 439 23.73 10.56 4.45
C GLY A 439 24.66 10.01 3.37
N ASN A 440 25.35 8.90 3.66
CA ASN A 440 26.19 8.16 2.72
C ASN A 440 26.24 6.67 3.12
N PRO A 441 25.40 5.80 2.49
CA PRO A 441 25.33 4.37 2.85
C PRO A 441 26.64 3.58 2.65
N LYS A 442 27.65 4.15 2.02
CA LYS A 442 28.96 3.53 1.80
C LYS A 442 30.03 4.00 2.77
N ALA A 443 29.69 4.91 3.68
CA ALA A 443 30.63 5.47 4.64
C ALA A 443 31.06 4.42 5.68
N THR A 444 32.28 4.57 6.17
CA THR A 444 32.83 3.76 7.26
C THR A 444 32.31 4.23 8.61
N GLU A 445 32.41 3.38 9.64
CA GLU A 445 32.05 3.74 11.00
C GLU A 445 32.85 4.96 11.51
N ALA A 446 34.12 5.06 11.16
CA ALA A 446 34.96 6.20 11.50
C ALA A 446 34.44 7.52 10.91
N GLU A 447 33.93 7.50 9.67
CA GLU A 447 33.32 8.66 9.03
C GLU A 447 31.98 9.03 9.68
N VAL A 448 31.18 8.04 10.10
CA VAL A 448 29.95 8.26 10.86
C VAL A 448 30.25 8.94 12.20
N ILE A 449 31.27 8.46 12.93
CA ILE A 449 31.71 9.06 14.19
C ILE A 449 32.23 10.49 13.96
N ALA A 450 33.03 10.73 12.91
CA ALA A 450 33.51 12.06 12.57
C ALA A 450 32.36 13.05 12.27
N ALA A 451 31.36 12.60 11.52
CA ALA A 451 30.15 13.39 11.23
C ALA A 451 29.34 13.69 12.50
N ALA A 452 29.22 12.73 13.42
CA ALA A 452 28.55 12.93 14.69
C ALA A 452 29.28 13.94 15.60
N LYS A 453 30.62 13.90 15.62
CA LYS A 453 31.45 14.88 16.32
C LYS A 453 31.28 16.30 15.74
N ALA A 454 31.32 16.41 14.41
CA ALA A 454 31.11 17.70 13.73
C ALA A 454 29.72 18.27 14.00
N ALA A 455 28.71 17.42 14.16
CA ALA A 455 27.34 17.80 14.51
C ALA A 455 27.10 17.97 16.02
N GLN A 456 28.12 17.89 16.86
CA GLN A 456 28.04 18.05 18.32
C GLN A 456 27.03 17.08 18.98
N ILE A 457 26.97 15.83 18.51
CA ILE A 457 26.05 14.80 19.05
C ILE A 457 26.79 13.56 19.55
N HIS A 458 28.10 13.41 19.26
CA HIS A 458 28.89 12.25 19.61
C HIS A 458 28.88 11.94 21.10
N ASP A 459 29.16 12.96 21.95
CA ASP A 459 29.30 12.77 23.40
C ASP A 459 27.99 12.28 24.01
N PHE A 460 26.87 12.81 23.58
CA PHE A 460 25.54 12.28 23.96
C PHE A 460 25.35 10.83 23.52
N ILE A 461 25.78 10.47 22.29
CA ILE A 461 25.60 9.10 21.79
C ILE A 461 26.39 8.09 22.62
N ILE A 462 27.62 8.40 23.00
CA ILE A 462 28.46 7.46 23.77
C ILE A 462 28.00 7.29 25.22
N GLU A 463 27.23 8.23 25.78
CA GLU A 463 26.62 8.12 27.10
C GLU A 463 25.39 7.17 27.11
N LEU A 464 24.83 6.85 25.93
CA LEU A 464 23.72 5.92 25.84
C LEU A 464 24.20 4.48 26.02
N PRO A 465 23.41 3.59 26.66
CA PRO A 465 23.80 2.20 26.92
C PRO A 465 24.25 1.43 25.67
N ASP A 466 23.60 1.64 24.55
CA ASP A 466 23.89 0.98 23.27
C ASP A 466 24.67 1.88 22.30
N GLY A 467 25.06 3.09 22.71
CA GLY A 467 25.80 4.04 21.87
C GLY A 467 25.14 4.28 20.52
N TYR A 468 25.90 4.13 19.43
CA TYR A 468 25.41 4.26 18.05
C TYR A 468 24.35 3.22 17.64
N ASN A 469 24.26 2.09 18.38
CA ASN A 469 23.24 1.06 18.14
C ASN A 469 21.91 1.33 18.86
N THR A 470 21.80 2.44 19.58
CA THR A 470 20.56 2.84 20.24
C THR A 470 19.45 3.10 19.20
N VAL A 471 18.32 2.40 19.33
CA VAL A 471 17.14 2.54 18.46
C VAL A 471 16.32 3.75 18.88
N VAL A 472 16.09 4.68 17.95
CA VAL A 472 15.46 5.99 18.22
C VAL A 472 13.92 5.94 18.30
N GLY A 473 13.29 4.84 17.91
CA GLY A 473 11.84 4.68 17.85
C GLY A 473 11.19 5.39 16.66
N GLU A 474 9.86 5.31 16.58
CA GLU A 474 9.12 5.93 15.49
C GLU A 474 9.31 7.45 15.48
N ARG A 475 9.73 8.00 14.33
CA ARG A 475 10.05 9.43 14.14
C ARG A 475 11.08 9.99 15.16
N GLY A 476 11.86 9.12 15.79
CA GLY A 476 12.86 9.55 16.79
C GLY A 476 12.26 10.02 18.12
N VAL A 477 11.11 9.48 18.52
CA VAL A 477 10.37 9.87 19.74
C VAL A 477 11.20 9.79 21.03
N LYS A 478 12.23 8.94 21.06
CA LYS A 478 13.11 8.78 22.23
C LYS A 478 14.16 9.88 22.38
N LEU A 479 14.32 10.74 21.39
CA LEU A 479 15.27 11.85 21.38
C LEU A 479 14.57 13.20 21.59
N SER A 480 15.25 14.15 22.23
CA SER A 480 14.77 15.54 22.28
C SER A 480 14.76 16.17 20.89
N GLY A 481 14.07 17.30 20.72
CA GLY A 481 14.04 18.05 19.46
C GLY A 481 15.45 18.40 18.96
N GLY A 482 16.30 18.95 19.85
CA GLY A 482 17.68 19.30 19.54
C GLY A 482 18.57 18.11 19.21
N GLN A 483 18.37 16.97 19.87
CA GLN A 483 19.11 15.73 19.58
C GLN A 483 18.73 15.19 18.19
N ARG A 484 17.42 15.14 17.86
CA ARG A 484 16.97 14.75 16.51
C ARG A 484 17.58 15.63 15.43
N GLN A 485 17.62 16.94 15.66
CA GLN A 485 18.17 17.90 14.73
C GLN A 485 19.67 17.70 14.52
N ARG A 486 20.45 17.51 15.60
CA ARG A 486 21.90 17.23 15.50
C ARG A 486 22.18 15.92 14.76
N VAL A 487 21.35 14.87 14.91
CA VAL A 487 21.45 13.65 14.09
C VAL A 487 21.16 13.95 12.62
N ALA A 488 20.18 14.80 12.31
CA ALA A 488 19.90 15.21 10.93
C ALA A 488 21.06 16.05 10.34
N ILE A 489 21.68 16.92 11.13
CA ILE A 489 22.88 17.68 10.73
C ILE A 489 24.05 16.72 10.47
N ALA A 490 24.25 15.69 11.31
CA ALA A 490 25.27 14.66 11.09
C ALA A 490 25.10 13.91 9.77
N ARG A 491 23.85 13.63 9.33
CA ARG A 491 23.58 13.10 7.98
C ARG A 491 24.13 13.99 6.88
N VAL A 492 23.97 15.31 7.02
CA VAL A 492 24.41 16.26 6.01
C VAL A 492 25.94 16.42 6.04
N PHE A 493 26.57 16.37 7.20
CA PHE A 493 28.05 16.32 7.30
C PHE A 493 28.60 15.09 6.57
N LEU A 494 28.02 13.91 6.81
CA LEU A 494 28.45 12.67 6.17
C LEU A 494 28.25 12.70 4.65
N LYS A 495 27.21 13.39 4.17
CA LYS A 495 26.94 13.59 2.74
C LYS A 495 27.95 14.52 2.07
N ASN A 496 28.48 15.50 2.80
CA ASN A 496 29.43 16.52 2.36
C ASN A 496 29.03 17.26 1.06
N PRO A 497 27.89 17.96 1.03
CA PRO A 497 27.36 18.61 -0.16
C PRO A 497 28.10 19.90 -0.51
N SER A 498 28.05 20.32 -1.80
CA SER A 498 28.56 21.63 -2.27
C SER A 498 27.56 22.77 -2.00
N LEU A 499 26.27 22.48 -2.00
CA LEU A 499 25.20 23.44 -1.78
C LEU A 499 24.34 23.00 -0.58
N LEU A 500 24.01 23.94 0.30
CA LEU A 500 23.32 23.67 1.55
C LEU A 500 22.01 24.48 1.63
N ILE A 501 20.94 23.82 2.05
CA ILE A 501 19.64 24.43 2.35
C ILE A 501 19.31 24.15 3.81
N LEU A 502 19.12 25.22 4.59
CA LEU A 502 18.77 25.16 6.01
C LEU A 502 17.38 25.76 6.19
N ASP A 503 16.38 24.92 6.50
CA ASP A 503 15.00 25.35 6.71
C ASP A 503 14.70 25.37 8.22
N GLU A 504 14.58 26.60 8.78
CA GLU A 504 14.20 26.87 10.18
C GLU A 504 14.91 25.98 11.25
N ALA A 505 16.22 25.86 11.13
CA ALA A 505 17.00 24.89 11.89
C ALA A 505 17.12 25.19 13.42
N THR A 506 16.40 26.16 14.01
CA THR A 506 16.58 26.57 15.43
C THR A 506 15.28 26.88 16.18
N SER A 507 14.11 26.59 15.63
CA SER A 507 12.82 26.88 16.30
C SER A 507 12.52 25.92 17.46
N ALA A 508 12.03 26.45 18.59
CA ALA A 508 11.52 25.72 19.77
C ALA A 508 12.54 24.86 20.57
N LEU A 509 13.77 25.33 20.72
CA LEU A 509 14.83 24.66 21.48
C LEU A 509 15.21 25.42 22.75
N ASP A 510 15.73 24.71 23.75
CA ASP A 510 16.39 25.27 24.91
C ASP A 510 17.74 25.91 24.52
N LEU A 511 18.16 26.95 25.26
CA LEU A 511 19.32 27.78 24.94
C LEU A 511 20.63 26.99 24.76
N GLU A 512 20.83 25.92 25.52
CA GLU A 512 22.02 25.08 25.42
C GLU A 512 22.07 24.28 24.10
N ASN A 513 21.00 23.63 23.77
CA ASN A 513 20.89 22.89 22.50
C ASN A 513 20.96 23.83 21.28
N GLU A 514 20.39 25.01 21.36
CA GLU A 514 20.47 26.02 20.31
C GLU A 514 21.93 26.41 20.01
N ARG A 515 22.78 26.60 21.05
CA ARG A 515 24.18 26.89 20.87
C ARG A 515 24.95 25.79 20.14
N TYR A 516 24.76 24.51 20.52
CA TYR A 516 25.40 23.39 19.83
C TYR A 516 24.97 23.30 18.37
N ILE A 517 23.68 23.48 18.10
CA ILE A 517 23.15 23.45 16.74
C ILE A 517 23.70 24.60 15.89
N GLN A 518 23.72 25.81 16.41
CA GLN A 518 24.30 26.97 15.70
C GLN A 518 25.77 26.72 15.36
N GLN A 519 26.56 26.22 16.30
CA GLN A 519 27.96 25.88 16.09
C GLN A 519 28.16 24.82 15.01
N ALA A 520 27.34 23.77 15.04
CA ALA A 520 27.34 22.72 14.03
C ALA A 520 26.94 23.28 12.64
N LEU A 521 25.92 24.14 12.58
CA LEU A 521 25.46 24.75 11.32
C LEU A 521 26.49 25.72 10.74
N GLN A 522 27.15 26.55 11.58
CA GLN A 522 28.23 27.43 11.14
C GLN A 522 29.39 26.61 10.54
N THR A 523 29.80 25.52 11.21
CA THR A 523 30.84 24.62 10.70
C THR A 523 30.39 23.96 9.40
N LEU A 524 29.13 23.53 9.30
CA LEU A 524 28.59 22.91 8.09
C LEU A 524 28.49 23.89 6.92
N ALA A 525 28.18 25.16 7.17
CA ALA A 525 28.05 26.22 6.16
C ALA A 525 29.40 26.83 5.73
N ALA A 526 30.52 26.46 6.36
CA ALA A 526 31.82 26.93 5.96
C ALA A 526 32.19 26.47 4.54
N ASP A 527 32.67 27.43 3.72
CA ASP A 527 33.13 27.21 2.33
C ASP A 527 32.06 26.58 1.39
N ARG A 528 30.75 26.81 1.67
CA ARG A 528 29.63 26.28 0.86
C ARG A 528 28.62 27.37 0.57
N THR A 529 28.04 27.33 -0.63
CA THR A 529 26.85 28.12 -0.93
C THR A 529 25.70 27.66 -0.05
N THR A 530 25.18 28.57 0.79
CA THR A 530 24.21 28.21 1.81
C THR A 530 22.97 29.10 1.71
N ILE A 531 21.81 28.48 1.64
CA ILE A 531 20.50 29.12 1.68
C ILE A 531 19.89 28.85 3.05
N ILE A 532 19.53 29.91 3.76
CA ILE A 532 18.96 29.84 5.11
C ILE A 532 17.56 30.42 5.07
N ILE A 533 16.54 29.56 5.31
CA ILE A 533 15.20 30.05 5.55
C ILE A 533 15.08 30.38 7.03
N ALA A 534 15.00 31.65 7.34
CA ALA A 534 15.06 32.10 8.72
C ALA A 534 13.71 32.61 9.24
N HIS A 535 13.34 32.10 10.40
CA HIS A 535 12.24 32.62 11.21
C HIS A 535 12.75 33.45 12.40
N ARG A 536 14.00 33.26 12.83
CA ARG A 536 14.68 34.10 13.86
C ARG A 536 15.75 34.95 13.21
N LEU A 537 15.57 36.26 13.25
CA LEU A 537 16.47 37.21 12.60
C LEU A 537 17.82 37.34 13.30
N ALA A 538 17.90 36.97 14.59
CA ALA A 538 19.17 36.98 15.32
C ALA A 538 20.22 36.00 14.73
N THR A 539 19.77 34.96 14.04
CA THR A 539 20.64 33.92 13.45
C THR A 539 21.25 34.31 12.11
N ILE A 540 20.76 35.37 11.46
CA ILE A 540 21.13 35.76 10.10
C ILE A 540 21.86 37.08 9.99
N THR A 541 22.25 37.70 11.12
CA THR A 541 23.00 38.97 11.12
C THR A 541 24.38 38.83 10.47
N HIS A 542 24.89 37.60 10.30
CA HIS A 542 26.23 37.30 9.78
C HIS A 542 26.21 36.67 8.38
N VAL A 543 25.08 36.72 7.67
CA VAL A 543 25.00 36.25 6.28
C VAL A 543 25.45 37.36 5.31
N ASP A 544 25.87 36.93 4.11
CA ASP A 544 26.36 37.88 3.11
C ASP A 544 25.21 38.70 2.52
N THR A 545 24.10 38.03 2.21
CA THR A 545 22.92 38.65 1.58
C THR A 545 21.64 38.21 2.27
N ILE A 546 20.74 39.15 2.54
CA ILE A 546 19.37 38.91 3.03
C ILE A 546 18.39 39.28 1.93
N ILE A 547 17.43 38.42 1.69
CA ILE A 547 16.36 38.57 0.70
C ILE A 547 15.01 38.54 1.43
N TYR A 548 14.29 39.66 1.40
CA TYR A 548 12.95 39.74 1.94
C TYR A 548 11.92 39.36 0.88
N ILE A 549 11.14 38.32 1.15
CA ILE A 549 10.12 37.80 0.24
C ILE A 549 8.74 37.99 0.87
N GLU A 550 7.84 38.59 0.14
CA GLU A 550 6.43 38.77 0.50
C GLU A 550 5.55 38.58 -0.72
N ASP A 551 4.45 37.85 -0.55
CA ASP A 551 3.49 37.52 -1.62
C ASP A 551 4.15 36.97 -2.89
N GLY A 552 5.17 36.13 -2.73
CA GLY A 552 5.86 35.48 -3.86
C GLY A 552 6.83 36.36 -4.64
N GLU A 553 7.10 37.58 -4.18
CA GLU A 553 8.01 38.56 -4.81
C GLU A 553 9.16 38.95 -3.87
N ILE A 554 10.32 39.27 -4.46
CA ILE A 554 11.43 39.91 -3.71
C ILE A 554 11.10 41.37 -3.54
N LYS A 555 10.98 41.83 -2.29
CA LYS A 555 10.73 43.22 -1.96
C LYS A 555 12.02 43.98 -1.62
N GLU A 556 12.98 43.31 -0.96
CA GLU A 556 14.25 43.90 -0.57
C GLU A 556 15.39 42.88 -0.66
N THR A 557 16.56 43.35 -1.04
CA THR A 557 17.81 42.57 -1.04
C THR A 557 18.97 43.46 -0.58
N GLY A 558 19.86 42.91 0.22
CA GLY A 558 21.06 43.59 0.69
C GLY A 558 21.65 42.93 1.94
N SER A 559 22.76 43.50 2.46
CA SER A 559 23.32 43.08 3.74
C SER A 559 22.45 43.54 4.92
N HIS A 560 22.67 42.96 6.09
CA HIS A 560 21.98 43.38 7.33
C HIS A 560 22.09 44.91 7.55
N GLU A 561 23.31 45.48 7.43
CA GLU A 561 23.55 46.90 7.65
C GLU A 561 22.84 47.80 6.64
N GLU A 562 22.82 47.40 5.36
CA GLU A 562 22.15 48.14 4.29
C GLU A 562 20.64 48.17 4.50
N LEU A 563 20.03 47.01 4.81
CA LEU A 563 18.59 46.89 5.00
C LEU A 563 18.13 47.61 6.28
N MET A 564 18.94 47.59 7.34
CA MET A 564 18.67 48.37 8.55
C MET A 564 18.69 49.89 8.31
N LYS A 565 19.61 50.38 7.45
CA LYS A 565 19.68 51.79 7.04
C LYS A 565 18.49 52.20 6.16
N LYS A 566 18.00 51.28 5.28
CA LYS A 566 16.84 51.56 4.41
C LYS A 566 15.52 51.73 5.17
N ARG A 567 15.39 51.17 6.40
CA ARG A 567 14.19 51.21 7.24
C ARG A 567 12.94 50.72 6.52
N GLY A 568 13.08 49.69 5.68
CA GLY A 568 12.01 49.12 4.89
C GLY A 568 11.35 47.91 5.56
N PHE A 569 10.95 46.91 4.75
CA PHE A 569 10.26 45.71 5.21
C PHE A 569 11.09 44.87 6.18
N TYR A 570 12.39 44.66 5.87
CA TYR A 570 13.31 43.95 6.74
C TYR A 570 13.50 44.64 8.09
N TYR A 571 13.67 45.95 8.11
CA TYR A 571 13.80 46.72 9.34
C TYR A 571 12.58 46.59 10.23
N ASN A 572 11.37 46.68 9.65
CA ASN A 572 10.13 46.55 10.40
C ASN A 572 10.00 45.15 11.00
N LEU A 573 10.32 44.10 10.22
CA LEU A 573 10.30 42.72 10.70
C LEU A 573 11.30 42.50 11.84
N TYR A 574 12.51 43.07 11.73
CA TYR A 574 13.57 43.00 12.75
C TYR A 574 13.15 43.68 14.05
N GLN A 575 12.56 44.87 13.97
CA GLN A 575 12.05 45.62 15.15
C GLN A 575 10.94 44.84 15.86
N LEU A 576 9.99 44.27 15.12
CA LEU A 576 8.91 43.49 15.70
C LEU A 576 9.43 42.29 16.48
N GLN A 577 10.42 41.57 15.97
CA GLN A 577 11.02 40.43 16.69
C GLN A 577 11.83 40.87 17.91
N HIS A 578 12.57 41.95 17.81
CA HIS A 578 13.38 42.44 18.92
C HIS A 578 12.53 42.98 20.09
N ILE A 579 11.40 43.62 19.79
CA ILE A 579 10.42 44.05 20.80
C ILE A 579 9.82 42.85 21.53
N THR A 580 9.53 41.76 20.80
CA THR A 580 8.96 40.57 21.38
C THR A 580 9.94 39.78 22.25
N GLU A 581 11.25 39.84 21.96
CA GLU A 581 12.31 39.18 22.74
C GLU A 581 12.72 39.98 23.98
N THR A 582 12.54 41.30 23.96
CA THR A 582 12.96 42.22 25.07
C THR A 582 11.82 42.65 25.99
N ALA A 583 10.54 42.35 25.63
CA ALA A 583 9.40 42.63 26.51
C ALA A 583 9.41 41.64 27.68
N PRO A 584 9.47 42.10 28.95
CA PRO A 584 9.31 41.20 30.09
C PRO A 584 7.91 40.57 30.03
N LEU A 585 7.85 39.27 30.26
CA LEU A 585 6.60 38.53 30.46
C LEU A 585 5.87 39.22 31.65
N ALA A 586 4.82 40.00 31.35
CA ALA A 586 3.95 40.61 32.34
C ALA A 586 2.99 39.57 32.92
#